data_65be3ba1ca757812a944698a84394900
#
_entry.id   65be3ba1ca757812a944698a84394900
#
_cell.length_a   1.000
_cell.length_b   1.000
_cell.length_c   1.000
_cell.angle_alpha   90.00
_cell.angle_beta   90.00
_cell.angle_gamma   90.00
#
_symmetry.space_group_name_H-M   'P 1'
#
loop_
_entity.id
_entity.type
_entity.pdbx_description
1 polymer ?
#
loop_
_entity_poly.entity_id
_entity_poly.type
_entity_poly.pdbx_seq_one_letter_code
_entity_poly.pdbx_strand_id
1 'polypeptide(L)'
;QCLVGSEMCIRDRKEHVDFITLSGFFVEKAATTWAPPAAFQDGMISPHWSYGWIIEDCEITNSKCCGISLGKYYDDENDHYFTRKHIKSPTQMERDAVCRGQYHGWLKEEIGSHTVRRCNIHDCQQTGIVGRMGCVFSTIEDNHIHHINNMMELGGAEISGIKLHAAIDVLIRRNHIHHCTMGIWCDWEAQGTRLSQNLLHDNQRPAFSKQLKGGMMCQDIFVEVGHGPTLIDNNILLSDASLRFATQGVAMVHNL
;
A
#
# COMPACT_ATOMS: atom_id res chain seq x y z
N GLN A 1 16.47 14.53 12.34
CA GLN A 1 16.73 15.41 11.19
C GLN A 1 15.56 15.27 10.25
N CYS A 2 14.84 16.35 10.01
CA CYS A 2 13.69 16.35 9.11
C CYS A 2 14.18 16.27 7.66
N LEU A 3 13.77 15.26 6.95
CA LEU A 3 14.02 15.15 5.51
C LEU A 3 12.86 15.83 4.78
N VAL A 4 13.05 17.09 4.43
CA VAL A 4 12.12 17.86 3.62
C VAL A 4 12.54 17.74 2.18
N GLY A 5 11.69 17.17 1.35
CA GLY A 5 11.90 17.20 -0.08
C GLY A 5 11.68 15.86 -0.75
N SER A 6 11.06 15.93 -1.86
CA SER A 6 10.59 14.86 -2.74
C SER A 6 11.66 13.94 -3.34
N GLU A 7 12.88 13.92 -2.84
CA GLU A 7 14.02 13.30 -3.54
C GLU A 7 14.79 12.23 -2.75
N MET A 8 14.21 11.63 -1.73
CA MET A 8 14.69 10.29 -1.35
C MET A 8 14.15 9.19 -2.29
N CYS A 9 13.66 9.60 -3.43
CA CYS A 9 13.43 8.71 -4.55
C CYS A 9 14.77 8.42 -5.19
N ILE A 10 15.40 7.32 -4.83
CA ILE A 10 16.49 6.77 -5.63
C ILE A 10 15.85 6.38 -6.97
N ARG A 11 15.91 7.30 -7.91
CA ARG A 11 15.37 7.15 -9.26
C ARG A 11 16.33 6.37 -10.13
N ASP A 12 16.76 5.21 -9.71
CA ASP A 12 17.50 4.40 -10.66
C ASP A 12 16.66 3.21 -11.10
N ARG A 13 16.33 3.21 -12.38
CA ARG A 13 15.48 2.24 -13.05
C ARG A 13 16.23 0.97 -13.45
N LYS A 14 17.54 0.98 -13.31
CA LYS A 14 18.42 -0.10 -13.78
C LYS A 14 19.33 -0.67 -12.71
N GLU A 15 19.53 0.05 -11.63
CA GLU A 15 20.39 -0.40 -10.53
C GLU A 15 19.55 -0.47 -9.27
N HIS A 16 19.42 -1.66 -8.73
CA HIS A 16 18.76 -1.88 -7.46
C HIS A 16 19.62 -1.30 -6.34
N VAL A 17 19.02 -0.54 -5.45
CA VAL A 17 19.66 -0.14 -4.21
C VAL A 17 19.05 -0.95 -3.10
N ASP A 18 19.69 -2.06 -2.79
CA ASP A 18 19.18 -3.07 -1.89
C ASP A 18 19.73 -2.91 -0.45
N PHE A 19 19.04 -3.56 0.50
CA PHE A 19 19.48 -3.66 1.90
C PHE A 19 19.65 -2.33 2.63
N ILE A 20 18.86 -1.33 2.30
CA ILE A 20 18.84 -0.07 3.04
C ILE A 20 18.03 -0.24 4.33
N THR A 21 18.57 0.25 5.44
CA THR A 21 17.81 0.40 6.69
C THR A 21 17.60 1.87 7.00
N LEU A 22 16.34 2.24 7.15
CA LEU A 22 15.91 3.56 7.65
C LEU A 22 15.33 3.37 9.04
N SER A 23 15.96 3.92 10.06
CA SER A 23 15.55 3.74 11.45
C SER A 23 15.57 5.05 12.23
N GLY A 24 14.50 5.33 12.96
CA GLY A 24 14.40 6.46 13.87
C GLY A 24 14.27 7.84 13.21
N PHE A 25 13.73 7.90 11.99
CA PHE A 25 13.51 9.17 11.29
C PHE A 25 12.12 9.74 11.56
N PHE A 26 12.06 11.07 11.64
CA PHE A 26 10.82 11.83 11.52
C PHE A 26 10.74 12.40 10.10
N VAL A 27 9.74 11.94 9.33
CA VAL A 27 9.57 12.28 7.91
C VAL A 27 8.23 12.98 7.75
N GLU A 28 8.23 14.23 7.32
CA GLU A 28 7.00 15.01 7.22
C GLU A 28 6.94 15.97 6.03
N LYS A 29 5.72 16.40 5.71
CA LYS A 29 5.43 17.54 4.81
C LYS A 29 5.90 17.37 3.38
N ALA A 30 5.64 16.21 2.80
CA ALA A 30 5.89 16.00 1.37
C ALA A 30 4.60 16.20 0.54
N ALA A 31 4.75 16.94 -0.55
CA ALA A 31 3.69 17.14 -1.53
C ALA A 31 3.79 16.09 -2.65
N THR A 32 3.72 14.82 -2.30
CA THR A 32 3.66 13.74 -3.28
C THR A 32 2.40 13.88 -4.14
N THR A 33 2.50 13.51 -5.41
CA THR A 33 1.38 13.63 -6.35
C THR A 33 0.37 12.53 -6.12
N TRP A 34 -0.91 12.88 -5.99
CA TRP A 34 -1.96 11.88 -6.01
C TRP A 34 -1.96 11.16 -7.35
N ALA A 35 -2.04 9.85 -7.30
CA ALA A 35 -2.00 9.03 -8.50
C ALA A 35 -2.97 7.86 -8.40
N PRO A 36 -3.69 7.55 -9.50
CA PRO A 36 -4.49 6.33 -9.60
C PRO A 36 -3.58 5.09 -9.70
N PRO A 37 -4.14 3.89 -9.55
CA PRO A 37 -3.37 2.64 -9.56
C PRO A 37 -2.44 2.45 -10.77
N ALA A 38 -2.85 2.93 -11.93
CA ALA A 38 -2.06 2.79 -13.15
C ALA A 38 -0.82 3.70 -13.23
N ALA A 39 -0.79 4.75 -12.41
CA ALA A 39 0.33 5.67 -12.37
C ALA A 39 1.31 5.28 -11.26
N PHE A 40 2.45 5.92 -11.27
CA PHE A 40 3.44 5.75 -10.24
C PHE A 40 2.99 6.50 -8.97
N GLN A 41 2.87 5.78 -7.88
CA GLN A 41 2.44 6.31 -6.59
C GLN A 41 3.66 6.47 -5.69
N ASP A 42 4.24 7.66 -5.70
CA ASP A 42 5.37 7.98 -4.83
C ASP A 42 4.92 8.15 -3.38
N GLY A 43 5.61 7.48 -2.47
CA GLY A 43 5.56 7.75 -1.05
C GLY A 43 6.62 8.77 -0.63
N MET A 44 6.57 9.21 0.63
CA MET A 44 7.67 9.97 1.22
C MET A 44 8.93 9.12 1.34
N ILE A 45 8.75 7.82 1.51
CA ILE A 45 9.80 6.79 1.45
C ILE A 45 9.39 5.79 0.39
N SER A 46 10.26 5.53 -0.58
CA SER A 46 9.98 4.63 -1.70
C SER A 46 11.21 3.80 -2.07
N PRO A 47 11.25 2.52 -1.70
CA PRO A 47 12.31 1.62 -2.14
C PRO A 47 12.30 1.31 -3.64
N HIS A 48 11.21 1.65 -4.36
CA HIS A 48 11.04 1.38 -5.79
C HIS A 48 11.15 -0.10 -6.15
N TRP A 49 11.94 -0.43 -7.18
CA TRP A 49 12.18 -1.80 -7.64
C TRP A 49 13.49 -2.29 -7.02
N SER A 50 13.44 -2.67 -5.75
CA SER A 50 14.60 -3.06 -4.97
C SER A 50 14.28 -4.22 -4.01
N TYR A 51 15.26 -4.65 -3.26
CA TYR A 51 15.19 -5.80 -2.37
C TYR A 51 15.61 -5.46 -0.93
N GLY A 52 14.92 -6.05 0.02
CA GLY A 52 15.38 -6.19 1.40
C GLY A 52 15.53 -4.88 2.21
N TRP A 53 14.73 -3.86 1.94
CA TRP A 53 14.73 -2.64 2.76
C TRP A 53 14.07 -2.89 4.12
N ILE A 54 14.60 -2.23 5.16
CA ILE A 54 14.01 -2.17 6.48
C ILE A 54 13.68 -0.71 6.79
N ILE A 55 12.39 -0.45 7.06
CA ILE A 55 11.89 0.86 7.50
C ILE A 55 11.32 0.64 8.89
N GLU A 56 11.98 1.21 9.91
CA GLU A 56 11.61 0.92 11.29
C GLU A 56 11.75 2.12 12.23
N ASP A 57 10.96 2.10 13.30
CA ASP A 57 11.02 3.10 14.37
C ASP A 57 10.89 4.54 13.85
N CYS A 58 10.19 4.73 12.72
CA CYS A 58 10.02 6.02 12.07
C CYS A 58 8.64 6.62 12.38
N GLU A 59 8.58 7.96 12.42
CA GLU A 59 7.31 8.69 12.35
C GLU A 59 7.17 9.30 10.95
N ILE A 60 6.07 9.01 10.26
CA ILE A 60 5.84 9.38 8.87
C ILE A 60 4.48 10.07 8.79
N THR A 61 4.47 11.36 8.53
CA THR A 61 3.26 12.17 8.67
C THR A 61 3.15 13.31 7.68
N ASN A 62 1.93 13.81 7.51
CA ASN A 62 1.64 14.98 6.68
C ASN A 62 2.09 14.82 5.21
N SER A 63 1.88 13.63 4.64
CA SER A 63 2.00 13.44 3.20
C SER A 63 0.76 13.95 2.47
N LYS A 64 0.96 14.66 1.38
CA LYS A 64 -0.18 15.04 0.52
C LYS A 64 -0.88 13.81 -0.08
N CYS A 65 -0.14 12.72 -0.26
CA CYS A 65 -0.69 11.46 -0.78
C CYS A 65 -0.23 10.26 0.06
N CYS A 66 0.83 9.57 -0.34
CA CYS A 66 1.24 8.32 0.30
C CYS A 66 2.38 8.52 1.31
N GLY A 67 2.34 7.79 2.42
CA GLY A 67 3.43 7.76 3.39
C GLY A 67 4.61 6.93 2.86
N ILE A 68 4.42 5.63 2.71
CA ILE A 68 5.42 4.69 2.16
C ILE A 68 4.88 4.08 0.88
N SER A 69 5.73 3.94 -0.15
CA SER A 69 5.43 3.21 -1.37
C SER A 69 6.43 2.07 -1.56
N LEU A 70 5.98 0.82 -1.48
CA LEU A 70 6.80 -0.39 -1.62
C LEU A 70 7.02 -0.80 -3.08
N GLY A 71 7.08 0.18 -3.98
CA GLY A 71 7.55 0.01 -5.33
C GLY A 71 6.56 -0.50 -6.36
N LYS A 72 6.94 -0.25 -7.59
CA LYS A 72 6.28 -0.70 -8.81
C LYS A 72 7.36 -0.97 -9.85
N TYR A 73 7.18 -2.02 -10.67
CA TYR A 73 8.03 -2.20 -11.83
C TYR A 73 7.88 -1.00 -12.79
N TYR A 74 8.99 -0.43 -13.19
CA TYR A 74 9.03 0.72 -14.06
C TYR A 74 10.20 0.62 -15.03
N ASP A 75 9.94 0.83 -16.30
CA ASP A 75 10.93 0.88 -17.37
C ASP A 75 10.60 1.99 -18.37
N ASP A 76 11.42 2.16 -19.39
CA ASP A 76 11.23 3.20 -20.41
C ASP A 76 9.98 2.96 -21.29
N GLU A 77 9.40 1.78 -21.24
CA GLU A 77 8.17 1.42 -21.95
C GLU A 77 6.90 1.71 -21.14
N ASN A 78 7.03 2.01 -19.84
CA ASN A 78 5.91 2.39 -19.02
C ASN A 78 5.40 3.78 -19.43
N ASP A 79 4.22 3.82 -20.00
CA ASP A 79 3.51 5.07 -20.19
C ASP A 79 3.08 5.64 -18.85
N HIS A 80 3.57 6.81 -18.52
CA HIS A 80 3.09 7.54 -17.36
C HIS A 80 1.61 7.90 -17.56
N TYR A 81 0.78 7.71 -16.56
CA TYR A 81 -0.64 8.04 -16.65
C TYR A 81 -0.89 9.46 -17.18
N PHE A 82 -0.09 10.42 -16.75
CA PHE A 82 -0.24 11.84 -17.13
C PHE A 82 0.59 12.24 -18.38
N THR A 83 1.57 11.45 -18.77
CA THR A 83 2.50 11.78 -19.86
C THR A 83 2.59 10.70 -20.93
N ARG A 84 1.62 9.80 -20.95
CA ARG A 84 1.59 8.67 -21.86
C ARG A 84 1.62 9.07 -23.33
N LYS A 85 2.41 8.37 -24.09
CA LYS A 85 2.56 8.57 -25.54
C LYS A 85 1.42 7.93 -26.33
N HIS A 86 0.81 6.88 -25.77
CA HIS A 86 -0.27 6.13 -26.39
C HIS A 86 -1.51 6.13 -25.52
N ILE A 87 -2.67 6.06 -26.15
CA ILE A 87 -3.94 5.97 -25.43
C ILE A 87 -4.12 4.53 -24.98
N LYS A 88 -3.89 4.29 -23.70
CA LYS A 88 -4.18 3.01 -23.02
C LYS A 88 -5.09 3.26 -21.82
N SER A 89 -5.95 2.31 -21.50
CA SER A 89 -6.69 2.39 -20.24
C SER A 89 -5.73 2.21 -19.06
N PRO A 90 -6.05 2.76 -17.88
CA PRO A 90 -5.27 2.52 -16.67
C PRO A 90 -5.07 1.03 -16.37
N THR A 91 -6.11 0.22 -16.55
CA THR A 91 -6.04 -1.24 -16.38
C THR A 91 -5.07 -1.90 -17.36
N GLN A 92 -5.03 -1.43 -18.61
CA GLN A 92 -4.07 -1.95 -19.58
C GLN A 92 -2.63 -1.63 -19.21
N MET A 93 -2.38 -0.42 -18.74
CA MET A 93 -1.04 -0.01 -18.27
C MET A 93 -0.58 -0.85 -17.08
N GLU A 94 -1.51 -1.19 -16.18
CA GLU A 94 -1.25 -2.08 -15.05
C GLU A 94 -0.82 -3.48 -15.50
N ARG A 95 -1.59 -4.08 -16.39
CA ARG A 95 -1.28 -5.41 -16.94
C ARG A 95 0.04 -5.44 -17.68
N ASP A 96 0.31 -4.42 -18.48
CA ASP A 96 1.56 -4.31 -19.22
C ASP A 96 2.76 -4.25 -18.26
N ALA A 97 2.64 -3.50 -17.16
CA ALA A 97 3.68 -3.44 -16.13
C ALA A 97 3.91 -4.80 -15.45
N VAL A 98 2.83 -5.51 -15.10
CA VAL A 98 2.91 -6.86 -14.53
C VAL A 98 3.61 -7.82 -15.48
N CYS A 99 3.18 -7.86 -16.75
CA CYS A 99 3.78 -8.76 -17.75
C CYS A 99 5.26 -8.46 -17.98
N ARG A 100 5.66 -7.19 -18.05
CA ARG A 100 7.06 -6.82 -18.19
C ARG A 100 7.88 -7.15 -16.94
N GLY A 101 7.36 -6.89 -15.76
CA GLY A 101 8.02 -7.26 -14.51
C GLY A 101 8.27 -8.76 -14.42
N GLN A 102 7.28 -9.58 -14.77
CA GLN A 102 7.43 -11.04 -14.82
C GLN A 102 8.47 -11.47 -15.86
N TYR A 103 8.48 -10.85 -17.02
CA TYR A 103 9.44 -11.17 -18.09
C TYR A 103 10.89 -10.84 -17.69
N HIS A 104 11.10 -9.74 -16.98
CA HIS A 104 12.43 -9.28 -16.56
C HIS A 104 12.93 -9.90 -15.26
N GLY A 105 12.14 -10.70 -14.60
CA GLY A 105 12.49 -11.39 -13.36
C GLY A 105 11.86 -10.73 -12.13
N TRP A 106 10.73 -11.27 -11.73
CA TRP A 106 10.03 -10.90 -10.50
C TRP A 106 10.25 -12.01 -9.47
N LEU A 107 11.48 -12.07 -8.97
CA LEU A 107 11.99 -13.18 -8.17
C LEU A 107 12.16 -12.75 -6.71
N LYS A 108 11.94 -13.69 -5.79
CA LYS A 108 12.03 -13.47 -4.35
C LYS A 108 13.43 -13.04 -3.89
N GLU A 109 14.44 -13.45 -4.60
CA GLU A 109 15.84 -13.17 -4.34
C GLU A 109 16.28 -11.78 -4.83
N GLU A 110 15.45 -11.13 -5.63
CA GLU A 110 15.80 -9.89 -6.32
C GLU A 110 14.89 -8.71 -5.97
N ILE A 111 13.61 -8.95 -5.66
CA ILE A 111 12.61 -7.90 -5.51
C ILE A 111 11.79 -8.10 -4.25
N GLY A 112 11.43 -7.01 -3.60
CA GLY A 112 10.55 -7.04 -2.43
C GLY A 112 11.26 -7.46 -1.16
N SER A 113 10.66 -8.34 -0.39
CA SER A 113 11.20 -8.79 0.91
C SER A 113 11.51 -7.63 1.88
N HIS A 114 10.75 -6.56 1.77
CA HIS A 114 10.89 -5.39 2.65
C HIS A 114 10.29 -5.67 4.02
N THR A 115 10.79 -4.98 5.03
CA THR A 115 10.20 -4.96 6.37
C THR A 115 9.83 -3.53 6.74
N VAL A 116 8.55 -3.30 7.05
CA VAL A 116 8.07 -2.04 7.65
C VAL A 116 7.57 -2.36 9.04
N ARG A 117 8.22 -1.81 10.08
CA ARG A 117 7.87 -2.16 11.45
C ARG A 117 8.07 -1.03 12.46
N ARG A 118 7.23 -1.05 13.48
CA ARG A 118 7.27 -0.10 14.62
C ARG A 118 7.27 1.36 14.18
N CYS A 119 6.61 1.64 13.05
CA CYS A 119 6.43 2.98 12.54
C CYS A 119 5.09 3.56 13.00
N ASN A 120 5.06 4.87 13.24
CA ASN A 120 3.84 5.65 13.40
C ASN A 120 3.57 6.39 12.09
N ILE A 121 2.51 5.99 11.37
CA ILE A 121 2.20 6.50 10.03
C ILE A 121 0.82 7.15 10.06
N HIS A 122 0.76 8.46 9.83
CA HIS A 122 -0.51 9.17 9.98
C HIS A 122 -0.61 10.46 9.15
N ASP A 123 -1.83 10.97 9.05
CA ASP A 123 -2.12 12.20 8.30
C ASP A 123 -1.61 12.20 6.85
N CYS A 124 -1.65 11.03 6.21
CA CYS A 124 -1.40 10.86 4.79
C CYS A 124 -2.72 10.90 4.02
N GLN A 125 -2.80 11.68 2.93
CA GLN A 125 -4.10 11.98 2.32
C GLN A 125 -4.56 10.98 1.25
N GLN A 126 -3.77 9.98 0.96
CA GLN A 126 -4.19 8.87 0.10
C GLN A 126 -4.00 7.52 0.80
N THR A 127 -2.78 7.13 1.11
CA THR A 127 -2.49 5.82 1.69
C THR A 127 -1.36 5.93 2.72
N GLY A 128 -1.47 5.19 3.81
CA GLY A 128 -0.36 5.06 4.74
C GLY A 128 0.81 4.29 4.10
N ILE A 129 0.54 3.05 3.67
CA ILE A 129 1.50 2.20 2.95
C ILE A 129 0.83 1.72 1.67
N VAL A 130 1.38 2.07 0.52
CA VAL A 130 0.97 1.56 -0.78
C VAL A 130 2.04 0.64 -1.33
N GLY A 131 1.65 -0.42 -2.02
CA GLY A 131 2.58 -1.32 -2.68
C GLY A 131 2.00 -1.86 -3.96
N ARG A 132 2.91 -2.14 -4.90
CA ARG A 132 2.55 -2.67 -6.18
C ARG A 132 3.71 -3.50 -6.71
N MET A 133 3.51 -4.75 -6.98
CA MET A 133 4.54 -5.69 -7.40
C MET A 133 5.81 -5.68 -6.50
N GLY A 134 6.39 -4.54 -6.20
CA GLY A 134 7.56 -4.41 -5.33
C GLY A 134 7.29 -4.70 -3.85
N CYS A 135 6.04 -4.82 -3.43
CA CYS A 135 5.68 -5.20 -2.07
C CYS A 135 5.71 -6.71 -1.81
N VAL A 136 5.97 -7.53 -2.82
CA VAL A 136 5.97 -9.00 -2.70
C VAL A 136 6.93 -9.48 -1.63
N PHE A 137 6.58 -10.59 -0.96
CA PHE A 137 7.40 -11.24 0.06
C PHE A 137 7.73 -10.39 1.29
N SER A 138 7.04 -9.28 1.46
CA SER A 138 7.34 -8.29 2.51
C SER A 138 6.61 -8.58 3.81
N THR A 139 7.10 -8.01 4.90
CA THR A 139 6.48 -8.03 6.22
C THR A 139 6.14 -6.61 6.67
N ILE A 140 4.88 -6.39 7.05
CA ILE A 140 4.37 -5.14 7.61
C ILE A 140 3.85 -5.46 9.00
N GLU A 141 4.59 -5.05 10.04
CA GLU A 141 4.29 -5.50 11.39
C GLU A 141 4.51 -4.44 12.47
N ASP A 142 3.74 -4.55 13.54
CA ASP A 142 3.88 -3.72 14.75
C ASP A 142 3.79 -2.20 14.47
N ASN A 143 3.10 -1.78 13.41
CA ASN A 143 2.94 -0.38 13.08
C ASN A 143 1.65 0.19 13.68
N HIS A 144 1.66 1.49 13.95
CA HIS A 144 0.50 2.29 14.25
C HIS A 144 0.16 3.15 13.04
N ILE A 145 -0.98 2.89 12.39
CA ILE A 145 -1.39 3.56 11.15
C ILE A 145 -2.75 4.21 11.37
N HIS A 146 -2.83 5.53 11.24
CA HIS A 146 -4.08 6.22 11.57
C HIS A 146 -4.27 7.54 10.84
N HIS A 147 -5.51 8.03 10.83
CA HIS A 147 -5.89 9.30 10.21
C HIS A 147 -5.46 9.39 8.73
N ILE A 148 -5.66 8.30 8.00
CA ILE A 148 -5.37 8.26 6.56
C ILE A 148 -6.59 8.77 5.79
N ASN A 149 -6.35 9.73 4.88
CA ASN A 149 -7.37 10.47 4.15
C ASN A 149 -8.34 11.25 5.06
N ASN A 150 -7.82 11.76 6.17
CA ASN A 150 -8.61 12.49 7.17
C ASN A 150 -9.15 13.84 6.68
N MET A 151 -8.45 14.52 5.79
CA MET A 151 -8.91 15.77 5.17
C MET A 151 -9.93 15.54 4.06
N MET A 152 -9.98 14.33 3.53
CA MET A 152 -10.98 13.91 2.52
C MET A 152 -11.03 14.81 1.28
N GLU A 153 -9.91 15.39 0.92
CA GLU A 153 -9.79 16.23 -0.27
C GLU A 153 -9.90 15.42 -1.56
N LEU A 154 -9.52 14.15 -1.49
CA LEU A 154 -9.51 13.24 -2.62
C LEU A 154 -10.36 12.02 -2.30
N GLY A 155 -11.12 11.58 -3.29
CA GLY A 155 -11.89 10.35 -3.24
C GLY A 155 -11.40 9.36 -4.30
N GLY A 156 -11.84 8.11 -4.21
CA GLY A 156 -11.61 7.12 -5.24
C GLY A 156 -10.67 6.00 -4.81
N ALA A 157 -9.79 5.58 -5.70
CA ALA A 157 -8.94 4.43 -5.50
C ALA A 157 -7.78 4.69 -4.53
N GLU A 158 -7.29 3.62 -3.93
CA GLU A 158 -6.06 3.60 -3.11
C GLU A 158 -6.15 4.36 -1.78
N ILE A 159 -7.33 4.52 -1.21
CA ILE A 159 -7.53 5.25 0.03
C ILE A 159 -7.63 4.27 1.20
N SER A 160 -6.53 3.99 1.87
CA SER A 160 -6.50 3.04 2.99
C SER A 160 -5.28 3.19 3.88
N GLY A 161 -5.31 2.60 5.05
CA GLY A 161 -4.12 2.46 5.89
C GLY A 161 -3.02 1.71 5.15
N ILE A 162 -3.35 0.52 4.62
CA ILE A 162 -2.46 -0.29 3.79
C ILE A 162 -3.20 -0.68 2.51
N LYS A 163 -2.60 -0.42 1.35
CA LYS A 163 -3.13 -0.83 0.04
C LYS A 163 -2.07 -1.52 -0.80
N LEU A 164 -2.30 -2.79 -1.11
CA LEU A 164 -1.33 -3.57 -1.88
C LEU A 164 -1.98 -4.18 -3.11
N HIS A 165 -1.35 -3.96 -4.27
CA HIS A 165 -1.53 -4.78 -5.46
C HIS A 165 -0.42 -5.82 -5.52
N ALA A 166 -0.74 -7.03 -5.95
CA ALA A 166 0.18 -8.15 -5.96
C ALA A 166 0.80 -8.41 -4.57
N ALA A 167 -0.05 -8.51 -3.55
CA ALA A 167 0.34 -8.94 -2.23
C ALA A 167 0.66 -10.46 -2.24
N ILE A 168 1.80 -10.81 -2.82
CA ILE A 168 2.23 -12.21 -2.95
C ILE A 168 3.15 -12.54 -1.78
N ASP A 169 2.79 -13.58 -1.01
CA ASP A 169 3.51 -14.01 0.19
C ASP A 169 3.84 -12.86 1.16
N VAL A 170 2.90 -11.92 1.32
CA VAL A 170 3.03 -10.79 2.24
C VAL A 170 2.47 -11.15 3.61
N LEU A 171 3.18 -10.79 4.66
CA LEU A 171 2.73 -10.90 6.04
C LEU A 171 2.38 -9.53 6.61
N ILE A 172 1.11 -9.32 6.97
CA ILE A 172 0.62 -8.11 7.63
C ILE A 172 0.15 -8.51 9.03
N ARG A 173 0.91 -8.13 10.07
CA ARG A 173 0.58 -8.60 11.43
C ARG A 173 0.84 -7.58 12.52
N ARG A 174 0.07 -7.68 13.59
CA ARG A 174 0.20 -6.89 14.82
C ARG A 174 0.23 -5.37 14.56
N ASN A 175 -0.45 -4.93 13.52
CA ASN A 175 -0.64 -3.51 13.28
C ASN A 175 -1.88 -3.01 14.01
N HIS A 176 -1.83 -1.76 14.47
CA HIS A 176 -2.97 -1.01 14.97
C HIS A 176 -3.38 0.01 13.91
N ILE A 177 -4.56 -0.17 13.32
CA ILE A 177 -5.03 0.63 12.19
C ILE A 177 -6.39 1.23 12.49
N HIS A 178 -6.48 2.56 12.53
CA HIS A 178 -7.75 3.21 12.87
C HIS A 178 -7.90 4.60 12.26
N HIS A 179 -9.14 5.10 12.22
CA HIS A 179 -9.49 6.40 11.64
C HIS A 179 -8.96 6.57 10.20
N CYS A 180 -8.92 5.48 9.46
CA CYS A 180 -8.64 5.46 8.03
C CYS A 180 -9.96 5.36 7.25
N THR A 181 -10.00 5.80 6.02
CA THR A 181 -11.19 5.56 5.18
C THR A 181 -11.41 4.06 4.98
N MET A 182 -10.32 3.30 4.85
CA MET A 182 -10.30 1.84 4.83
C MET A 182 -9.04 1.36 5.57
N GLY A 183 -9.12 0.22 6.24
CA GLY A 183 -7.99 -0.33 6.98
C GLY A 183 -6.94 -0.98 6.05
N ILE A 184 -7.15 -2.24 5.68
CA ILE A 184 -6.26 -3.01 4.82
C ILE A 184 -7.00 -3.39 3.54
N TRP A 185 -6.40 -3.13 2.39
CA TRP A 185 -6.93 -3.49 1.10
C TRP A 185 -5.88 -4.28 0.29
N CYS A 186 -6.13 -5.58 0.13
CA CYS A 186 -5.37 -6.44 -0.78
C CYS A 186 -6.15 -6.56 -2.09
N ASP A 187 -5.60 -6.00 -3.14
CA ASP A 187 -6.18 -5.97 -4.47
C ASP A 187 -5.40 -6.93 -5.38
N TRP A 188 -5.60 -6.89 -6.63
CA TRP A 188 -5.06 -7.76 -7.68
C TRP A 188 -3.92 -8.66 -7.26
N GLU A 189 -4.04 -9.95 -7.58
CA GLU A 189 -3.00 -10.97 -7.45
C GLU A 189 -2.58 -11.26 -5.99
N ALA A 190 -3.39 -10.89 -5.00
CA ALA A 190 -3.12 -11.31 -3.64
C ALA A 190 -3.15 -12.84 -3.54
N GLN A 191 -2.03 -13.44 -3.09
CA GLN A 191 -1.88 -14.89 -2.91
C GLN A 191 -0.78 -15.20 -1.91
N GLY A 192 -0.94 -16.27 -1.14
CA GLY A 192 0.00 -16.61 -0.06
C GLY A 192 0.02 -15.57 1.07
N THR A 193 -0.85 -14.59 1.02
CA THR A 193 -0.89 -13.46 1.95
C THR A 193 -1.53 -13.85 3.27
N ARG A 194 -0.97 -13.37 4.37
CA ARG A 194 -1.53 -13.56 5.70
C ARG A 194 -1.73 -12.23 6.43
N LEU A 195 -2.95 -12.02 6.92
CA LEU A 195 -3.32 -10.88 7.77
C LEU A 195 -3.63 -11.42 9.16
N SER A 196 -2.78 -11.14 10.14
CA SER A 196 -2.84 -11.82 11.44
C SER A 196 -2.61 -10.87 12.62
N GLN A 197 -3.39 -11.04 13.68
CA GLN A 197 -3.19 -10.33 14.96
C GLN A 197 -3.25 -8.80 14.83
N ASN A 198 -3.95 -8.26 13.84
CA ASN A 198 -4.13 -6.82 13.69
C ASN A 198 -5.33 -6.35 14.52
N LEU A 199 -5.27 -5.12 15.02
CA LEU A 199 -6.37 -4.40 15.62
C LEU A 199 -6.82 -3.31 14.66
N LEU A 200 -8.07 -3.40 14.19
CA LEU A 200 -8.67 -2.40 13.29
C LEU A 200 -9.97 -1.87 13.91
N HIS A 201 -10.12 -0.55 13.95
CA HIS A 201 -11.32 0.08 14.48
C HIS A 201 -11.51 1.50 13.94
N ASP A 202 -12.72 2.01 14.04
CA ASP A 202 -13.07 3.39 13.63
C ASP A 202 -12.66 3.75 12.20
N ASN A 203 -12.53 2.76 11.31
CA ASN A 203 -12.31 3.00 9.90
C ASN A 203 -13.63 3.36 9.24
N GLN A 204 -13.76 4.60 8.75
CA GLN A 204 -15.05 5.17 8.37
C GLN A 204 -15.02 5.83 7.01
N ARG A 205 -16.19 5.81 6.37
CA ARG A 205 -16.42 6.65 5.21
C ARG A 205 -16.34 8.13 5.59
N PRO A 206 -15.79 8.96 4.71
CA PRO A 206 -15.97 10.40 4.81
C PRO A 206 -17.44 10.77 5.00
N ALA A 207 -17.72 11.70 5.88
CA ALA A 207 -19.09 12.11 6.21
C ALA A 207 -19.89 12.54 4.96
N PHE A 208 -19.24 13.23 4.02
CA PHE A 208 -19.85 13.66 2.76
C PHE A 208 -20.20 12.49 1.83
N SER A 209 -19.44 11.40 1.86
CA SER A 209 -19.66 10.25 0.99
C SER A 209 -20.88 9.43 1.38
N LYS A 210 -21.37 9.55 2.60
CA LYS A 210 -22.60 8.89 3.05
C LYS A 210 -23.82 9.33 2.25
N GLN A 211 -23.75 10.48 1.62
CA GLN A 211 -24.84 11.05 0.80
C GLN A 211 -24.75 10.63 -0.67
N LEU A 212 -23.63 10.06 -1.11
CA LEU A 212 -23.44 9.63 -2.50
C LEU A 212 -23.95 8.20 -2.68
N LYS A 213 -24.84 7.99 -3.64
CA LYS A 213 -25.23 6.64 -4.07
C LYS A 213 -24.01 5.92 -4.63
N GLY A 214 -23.69 4.75 -4.10
CA GLY A 214 -22.50 4.00 -4.48
C GLY A 214 -21.22 4.43 -3.80
N GLY A 215 -21.30 5.00 -2.62
CA GLY A 215 -20.20 5.57 -1.86
C GLY A 215 -19.00 4.65 -1.66
N MET A 216 -17.90 5.28 -1.27
CA MET A 216 -16.58 4.67 -1.06
C MET A 216 -16.62 3.46 -0.11
N MET A 217 -15.75 2.52 -0.36
CA MET A 217 -15.49 1.39 0.52
C MET A 217 -14.92 1.90 1.86
N CYS A 218 -15.22 1.21 2.95
CA CYS A 218 -14.82 1.63 4.29
C CYS A 218 -14.57 0.45 5.23
N GLN A 219 -14.17 -0.69 4.70
CA GLN A 219 -13.97 -1.90 5.47
C GLN A 219 -12.65 -1.87 6.26
N ASP A 220 -12.63 -2.59 7.39
CA ASP A 220 -11.38 -2.89 8.07
C ASP A 220 -10.46 -3.72 7.18
N ILE A 221 -10.99 -4.75 6.54
CA ILE A 221 -10.25 -5.58 5.57
C ILE A 221 -11.08 -5.76 4.31
N PHE A 222 -10.50 -5.45 3.18
CA PHE A 222 -11.04 -5.75 1.86
C PHE A 222 -10.03 -6.56 1.05
N VAL A 223 -10.47 -7.68 0.50
CA VAL A 223 -9.69 -8.50 -0.43
C VAL A 223 -10.48 -8.67 -1.71
N GLU A 224 -9.89 -8.27 -2.83
CA GLU A 224 -10.52 -8.39 -4.14
C GLU A 224 -9.55 -8.85 -5.23
N VAL A 225 -10.10 -9.44 -6.27
CA VAL A 225 -9.37 -9.90 -7.48
C VAL A 225 -8.09 -10.67 -7.15
N GLY A 226 -8.10 -11.37 -6.03
CA GLY A 226 -6.97 -12.19 -5.58
C GLY A 226 -7.00 -13.57 -6.23
N HIS A 227 -5.86 -14.23 -6.20
CA HIS A 227 -5.71 -15.60 -6.70
C HIS A 227 -5.74 -16.64 -5.58
N GLY A 228 -5.70 -16.17 -4.30
CA GLY A 228 -5.64 -17.06 -3.13
C GLY A 228 -4.43 -18.01 -3.11
N PRO A 229 -4.18 -18.70 -2.02
CA PRO A 229 -4.89 -18.55 -0.75
C PRO A 229 -4.57 -17.23 -0.04
N THR A 230 -5.54 -16.70 0.72
CA THR A 230 -5.34 -15.60 1.68
C THR A 230 -5.85 -16.04 3.03
N LEU A 231 -5.03 -15.94 4.06
CA LEU A 231 -5.39 -16.29 5.43
C LEU A 231 -5.60 -15.04 6.27
N ILE A 232 -6.75 -14.94 6.93
CA ILE A 232 -7.10 -13.85 7.84
C ILE A 232 -7.36 -14.48 9.20
N ASP A 233 -6.43 -14.31 10.15
CA ASP A 233 -6.53 -14.99 11.43
C ASP A 233 -6.17 -14.12 12.64
N ASN A 234 -6.87 -14.37 13.75
CA ASN A 234 -6.62 -13.73 15.04
C ASN A 234 -6.66 -12.20 15.02
N ASN A 235 -7.42 -11.57 14.11
CA ASN A 235 -7.59 -10.12 14.09
C ASN A 235 -8.76 -9.70 14.97
N ILE A 236 -8.73 -8.44 15.41
CA ILE A 236 -9.84 -7.75 16.07
C ILE A 236 -10.32 -6.64 15.16
N LEU A 237 -11.57 -6.74 14.68
CA LEU A 237 -12.17 -5.88 13.66
C LEU A 237 -13.42 -5.22 14.23
N LEU A 238 -13.34 -3.95 14.59
CA LEU A 238 -14.38 -3.25 15.36
C LEU A 238 -15.04 -2.09 14.63
N SER A 239 -14.73 -1.85 13.35
CA SER A 239 -15.43 -0.84 12.57
C SER A 239 -16.83 -1.30 12.16
N ASP A 240 -17.73 -0.37 11.86
CA ASP A 240 -19.11 -0.64 11.41
C ASP A 240 -19.18 -1.59 10.20
N ALA A 241 -18.15 -1.57 9.35
CA ALA A 241 -18.01 -2.46 8.21
C ALA A 241 -16.66 -3.17 8.28
N SER A 242 -16.65 -4.39 8.84
CA SER A 242 -15.40 -5.09 9.13
C SER A 242 -14.77 -5.72 7.88
N LEU A 243 -15.56 -6.38 7.04
CA LEU A 243 -15.02 -7.27 6.00
C LEU A 243 -15.74 -7.13 4.67
N ARG A 244 -14.96 -7.24 3.60
CA ARG A 244 -15.48 -7.40 2.24
C ARG A 244 -14.58 -8.31 1.43
N PHE A 245 -15.20 -9.23 0.70
CA PHE A 245 -14.51 -10.10 -0.25
C PHE A 245 -15.14 -9.99 -1.64
N ALA A 246 -14.31 -9.72 -2.63
CA ALA A 246 -14.64 -9.79 -4.05
C ALA A 246 -13.63 -10.71 -4.75
N THR A 247 -13.38 -11.84 -4.14
CA THR A 247 -12.38 -12.84 -4.51
C THR A 247 -12.78 -14.23 -4.01
N GLN A 248 -11.97 -15.21 -4.29
CA GLN A 248 -12.08 -16.57 -3.77
C GLN A 248 -10.78 -16.99 -3.07
N GLY A 249 -10.81 -18.15 -2.40
CA GLY A 249 -9.61 -18.67 -1.74
C GLY A 249 -9.20 -17.94 -0.47
N VAL A 250 -10.16 -17.31 0.21
CA VAL A 250 -9.94 -16.70 1.54
C VAL A 250 -10.35 -17.66 2.64
N ALA A 251 -9.49 -17.84 3.61
CA ALA A 251 -9.78 -18.56 4.85
C ALA A 251 -9.75 -17.58 6.04
N MET A 252 -10.73 -17.70 6.92
CA MET A 252 -10.83 -16.89 8.12
C MET A 252 -10.89 -17.78 9.36
N VAL A 253 -10.06 -17.47 10.35
CA VAL A 253 -9.98 -18.27 11.58
C VAL A 253 -9.73 -17.37 12.81
N HIS A 254 -10.48 -17.57 13.87
CA HIS A 254 -10.28 -16.90 15.18
C HIS A 254 -10.22 -15.36 15.11
N ASN A 255 -11.03 -14.72 14.27
CA ASN A 255 -11.18 -13.27 14.29
C ASN A 255 -12.36 -12.86 15.19
N LEU A 256 -12.27 -11.67 15.80
CA LEU A 256 -13.30 -11.04 16.59
C LEU A 256 -13.80 -9.79 15.89
#